data_ca12df96a5cb1228d9561fa3579f2726
#
_entry.id   ca12df96a5cb1228d9561fa3579f2726
#
_cell.length_a   1.000
_cell.length_b   1.000
_cell.length_c   1.000
_cell.angle_alpha   90.00
_cell.angle_beta   90.00
_cell.angle_gamma   90.00
#
_symmetry.space_group_name_H-M   'P 1'
#
loop_
_entity.id
_entity.type
_entity.pdbx_description
1 polymer ?
#
loop_
_entity_poly.entity_id
_entity_poly.type
_entity_poly.pdbx_seq_one_letter_code
_entity_poly.pdbx_strand_id
1 'polypeptide(L)'
;MNRTIIVAIWALLVGLALIWLGVWRAWQPVLLSEVAVPKTWSKNTLVREGVTVAFELKPLAGSGVLREGEFADVRFRVTDSASGQPLSGVAPGAWLDPETIAADEAQGREQSCKSRVGVFLKSSIGARPLLDLNSYFLLVMNRDASVSVVDPSVSVGGITSTLARIDIKQPPMDWVTPRDNKRVFVSMPTAGEVAVIDSEQFKLTDSVVAGNNPVRVALQPDERLLWAGNNAKTAEESGVTVIDTQSLKVLKHLPTGAGHHEITFSNDSRHAFVTNRDDGTLSIIDIASLTISKQLKTGSHPLSAAYSSLSQAVYVSDGQDGTVTVVDSASLAVRRVIKLKQGLGPMGFGAD
;
A
#
# COMPACT_ATOMS: atom_id res chain seq x y z
N MET A 1 -19.24 54.31 -35.58
CA MET A 1 -18.59 53.08 -35.01
C MET A 1 -18.69 52.00 -36.05
N ASN A 2 -17.54 51.57 -36.62
CA ASN A 2 -17.49 50.70 -37.79
C ASN A 2 -18.02 49.29 -37.49
N ARG A 3 -18.90 48.76 -38.35
CA ARG A 3 -19.47 47.40 -38.22
C ARG A 3 -18.38 46.30 -38.04
N THR A 4 -17.17 46.51 -38.58
CA THR A 4 -16.03 45.64 -38.46
C THR A 4 -15.48 45.54 -37.02
N ILE A 5 -15.54 46.63 -36.24
CA ILE A 5 -15.09 46.65 -34.85
C ILE A 5 -16.05 45.87 -33.95
N ILE A 6 -17.37 45.97 -34.23
CA ILE A 6 -18.40 45.23 -33.46
C ILE A 6 -18.26 43.72 -33.67
N VAL A 7 -18.02 43.28 -34.89
CA VAL A 7 -17.82 41.83 -35.19
C VAL A 7 -16.55 41.29 -34.52
N ALA A 8 -15.45 42.08 -34.49
CA ALA A 8 -14.21 41.70 -33.82
C ALA A 8 -14.38 41.58 -32.29
N ILE A 9 -15.13 42.48 -31.66
CA ILE A 9 -15.43 42.43 -30.21
C ILE A 9 -16.30 41.22 -29.87
N TRP A 10 -17.30 40.88 -30.69
CA TRP A 10 -18.13 39.70 -30.51
C TRP A 10 -17.34 38.40 -30.69
N ALA A 11 -16.44 38.31 -31.67
CA ALA A 11 -15.56 37.15 -31.87
C ALA A 11 -14.60 36.95 -30.71
N LEU A 12 -14.09 38.06 -30.11
CA LEU A 12 -13.20 37.99 -28.94
C LEU A 12 -13.96 37.57 -27.68
N LEU A 13 -15.19 38.05 -27.47
CA LEU A 13 -16.03 37.67 -26.32
C LEU A 13 -16.49 36.20 -26.41
N VAL A 14 -16.84 35.72 -27.60
CA VAL A 14 -17.19 34.30 -27.81
C VAL A 14 -15.97 33.40 -27.62
N GLY A 15 -14.80 33.84 -28.11
CA GLY A 15 -13.53 33.11 -27.91
C GLY A 15 -13.15 32.99 -26.43
N LEU A 16 -13.27 34.09 -25.68
CA LEU A 16 -13.02 34.09 -24.23
C LEU A 16 -14.03 33.22 -23.47
N ALA A 17 -15.32 33.25 -23.86
CA ALA A 17 -16.34 32.40 -23.26
C ALA A 17 -16.10 30.91 -23.52
N LEU A 18 -15.63 30.53 -24.71
CA LEU A 18 -15.29 29.15 -25.06
C LEU A 18 -14.02 28.69 -24.32
N ILE A 19 -13.02 29.57 -24.15
CA ILE A 19 -11.83 29.28 -23.35
C ILE A 19 -12.23 29.12 -21.88
N TRP A 20 -13.11 29.99 -21.36
CA TRP A 20 -13.58 29.88 -19.97
C TRP A 20 -14.40 28.63 -19.70
N LEU A 21 -15.28 28.22 -20.63
CA LEU A 21 -16.01 26.96 -20.57
C LEU A 21 -15.08 25.74 -20.70
N GLY A 22 -14.03 25.83 -21.50
CA GLY A 22 -13.01 24.80 -21.62
C GLY A 22 -12.18 24.64 -20.35
N VAL A 23 -11.78 25.75 -19.76
CA VAL A 23 -11.04 25.76 -18.48
C VAL A 23 -11.96 25.30 -17.34
N TRP A 24 -13.23 25.69 -17.34
CA TRP A 24 -14.19 25.26 -16.31
C TRP A 24 -14.48 23.74 -16.38
N ARG A 25 -14.53 23.15 -17.58
CA ARG A 25 -14.63 21.70 -17.76
C ARG A 25 -13.36 20.95 -17.35
N ALA A 26 -12.19 21.56 -17.53
CA ALA A 26 -10.91 20.96 -17.12
C ALA A 26 -10.71 20.99 -15.60
N TRP A 27 -11.45 21.86 -14.89
CA TRP A 27 -11.42 21.98 -13.42
C TRP A 27 -12.64 21.36 -12.74
N GLN A 28 -13.45 20.60 -13.45
CA GLN A 28 -14.42 19.76 -12.75
C GLN A 28 -13.62 18.68 -12.01
N PRO A 29 -13.72 18.60 -10.67
CA PRO A 29 -13.15 17.48 -9.96
C PRO A 29 -13.73 16.22 -10.61
N VAL A 30 -12.86 15.31 -10.99
CA VAL A 30 -13.27 13.96 -11.41
C VAL A 30 -14.10 13.44 -10.25
N LEU A 31 -15.42 13.48 -10.38
CA LEU A 31 -16.31 12.79 -9.47
C LEU A 31 -15.89 11.33 -9.60
N LEU A 32 -15.12 10.86 -8.60
CA LEU A 32 -14.88 9.44 -8.42
C LEU A 32 -16.25 8.81 -8.57
N SER A 33 -16.41 7.97 -9.59
CA SER A 33 -17.64 7.27 -9.87
C SER A 33 -18.17 6.75 -8.55
N GLU A 34 -19.36 7.18 -8.16
CA GLU A 34 -20.06 6.62 -7.00
C GLU A 34 -20.00 5.11 -7.14
N VAL A 35 -19.16 4.49 -6.32
CA VAL A 35 -19.25 3.04 -6.12
C VAL A 35 -20.65 2.85 -5.58
N ALA A 36 -21.53 2.27 -6.39
CA ALA A 36 -22.91 2.01 -6.04
C ALA A 36 -22.89 1.16 -4.74
N VAL A 37 -23.12 1.83 -3.62
CA VAL A 37 -23.17 1.18 -2.31
C VAL A 37 -24.44 0.33 -2.31
N PRO A 38 -24.37 -0.99 -2.09
CA PRO A 38 -25.56 -1.84 -2.04
C PRO A 38 -26.55 -1.28 -1.03
N LYS A 39 -27.79 -1.15 -1.41
CA LYS A 39 -28.89 -0.53 -0.63
C LYS A 39 -29.33 -1.31 0.65
N THR A 40 -28.55 -2.25 1.12
CA THR A 40 -28.88 -3.04 2.32
C THR A 40 -28.01 -2.63 3.51
N TRP A 41 -28.21 -1.38 3.96
CA TRP A 41 -27.68 -0.96 5.25
C TRP A 41 -28.67 -1.35 6.35
N SER A 42 -28.23 -2.10 7.36
CA SER A 42 -29.00 -2.30 8.58
C SER A 42 -29.19 -0.94 9.29
N LYS A 43 -30.24 -0.79 10.11
CA LYS A 43 -30.68 0.48 10.73
C LYS A 43 -29.68 1.09 11.75
N ASN A 44 -28.41 0.73 11.72
CA ASN A 44 -27.40 1.19 12.67
C ASN A 44 -26.79 2.51 12.23
N THR A 45 -27.55 3.58 12.32
CA THR A 45 -27.10 4.93 12.01
C THR A 45 -27.28 5.80 13.24
N LEU A 46 -26.21 6.46 13.67
CA LEU A 46 -26.21 7.44 14.75
C LEU A 46 -26.03 8.84 14.15
N VAL A 47 -26.90 9.78 14.54
CA VAL A 47 -26.76 11.20 14.17
C VAL A 47 -26.55 12.00 15.45
N ARG A 48 -25.43 12.73 15.51
CA ARG A 48 -25.11 13.57 16.66
C ARG A 48 -24.25 14.77 16.24
N GLU A 49 -24.59 15.94 16.74
CA GLU A 49 -23.83 17.19 16.56
C GLU A 49 -23.44 17.48 15.09
N GLY A 50 -24.36 17.22 14.16
CA GLY A 50 -24.12 17.44 12.73
C GLY A 50 -23.33 16.34 12.02
N VAL A 51 -22.98 15.27 12.72
CA VAL A 51 -22.27 14.11 12.15
C VAL A 51 -23.20 12.90 12.11
N THR A 52 -23.24 12.24 10.97
CA THR A 52 -23.91 10.94 10.79
C THR A 52 -22.87 9.85 10.69
N VAL A 53 -22.97 8.86 11.57
CA VAL A 53 -22.16 7.65 11.54
C VAL A 53 -23.05 6.47 11.18
N ALA A 54 -22.79 5.85 10.04
CA ALA A 54 -23.42 4.59 9.65
C ALA A 54 -22.46 3.43 9.89
N PHE A 55 -22.96 2.37 10.50
CA PHE A 55 -22.21 1.18 10.88
C PHE A 55 -22.76 -0.04 10.15
N GLU A 56 -21.88 -0.82 9.57
CA GLU A 56 -22.20 -2.08 8.88
C GLU A 56 -21.29 -3.20 9.42
N LEU A 57 -21.89 -4.36 9.66
CA LEU A 57 -21.19 -5.54 10.11
C LEU A 57 -21.63 -6.73 9.26
N LYS A 58 -20.69 -7.40 8.59
CA LYS A 58 -20.95 -8.55 7.73
C LYS A 58 -20.04 -9.72 8.09
N PRO A 59 -20.56 -10.95 8.21
CA PRO A 59 -19.69 -12.11 8.32
C PRO A 59 -18.88 -12.29 7.02
N LEU A 60 -17.62 -12.66 7.13
CA LEU A 60 -16.75 -12.93 5.97
C LEU A 60 -17.04 -14.30 5.34
N ALA A 61 -17.59 -15.22 6.10
CA ALA A 61 -17.93 -16.56 5.61
C ALA A 61 -19.29 -17.01 6.16
N GLY A 62 -19.98 -17.90 5.47
CA GLY A 62 -21.17 -18.58 5.98
C GLY A 62 -22.52 -17.96 5.62
N SER A 63 -23.55 -18.25 6.42
CA SER A 63 -24.99 -18.04 6.15
C SER A 63 -25.51 -16.61 6.35
N GLY A 64 -24.66 -15.61 6.46
CA GLY A 64 -25.08 -14.22 6.71
C GLY A 64 -25.42 -13.91 8.17
N VAL A 65 -25.26 -14.85 9.08
CA VAL A 65 -25.44 -14.68 10.53
C VAL A 65 -24.06 -14.60 11.20
N LEU A 66 -23.84 -13.54 11.97
CA LEU A 66 -22.63 -13.40 12.77
C LEU A 66 -22.66 -14.37 13.96
N ARG A 67 -21.54 -15.05 14.19
CA ARG A 67 -21.32 -15.93 15.32
C ARG A 67 -20.04 -15.57 16.04
N GLU A 68 -20.01 -15.82 17.35
CA GLU A 68 -18.81 -15.66 18.15
C GLU A 68 -17.69 -16.54 17.62
N GLY A 69 -16.48 -15.94 17.48
CA GLY A 69 -15.31 -16.62 16.91
C GLY A 69 -15.22 -16.61 15.38
N GLU A 70 -16.17 -16.02 14.66
CA GLU A 70 -16.13 -15.85 13.22
C GLU A 70 -15.62 -14.45 12.85
N PHE A 71 -14.90 -14.36 11.71
CA PHE A 71 -14.44 -13.08 11.18
C PHE A 71 -15.60 -12.30 10.56
N ALA A 72 -15.57 -10.98 10.76
CA ALA A 72 -16.55 -10.06 10.21
C ALA A 72 -15.91 -8.84 9.56
N ASP A 73 -16.49 -8.36 8.46
CA ASP A 73 -16.16 -7.06 7.86
C ASP A 73 -16.93 -5.97 8.61
N VAL A 74 -16.20 -5.05 9.23
CA VAL A 74 -16.75 -3.93 10.01
C VAL A 74 -16.51 -2.64 9.25
N ARG A 75 -17.58 -1.91 8.91
CA ARG A 75 -17.50 -0.66 8.16
C ARG A 75 -18.18 0.48 8.89
N PHE A 76 -17.49 1.60 8.94
CA PHE A 76 -18.02 2.88 9.40
C PHE A 76 -18.07 3.88 8.26
N ARG A 77 -19.20 4.56 8.09
CA ARG A 77 -19.33 5.69 7.19
C ARG A 77 -19.61 6.93 8.00
N VAL A 78 -18.73 7.92 7.93
CA VAL A 78 -18.85 9.19 8.67
C VAL A 78 -19.14 10.29 7.68
N THR A 79 -20.29 10.94 7.81
CA THR A 79 -20.75 11.98 6.89
C THR A 79 -21.25 13.21 7.66
N ASP A 80 -21.22 14.37 7.03
CA ASP A 80 -21.91 15.53 7.50
C ASP A 80 -23.43 15.34 7.35
N SER A 81 -24.19 15.57 8.42
CA SER A 81 -25.64 15.28 8.45
C SER A 81 -26.47 16.17 7.54
N ALA A 82 -26.00 17.40 7.25
CA ALA A 82 -26.75 18.36 6.44
C ALA A 82 -26.52 18.13 4.95
N SER A 83 -25.27 17.88 4.53
CA SER A 83 -24.89 17.70 3.14
C SER A 83 -24.85 16.24 2.68
N GLY A 84 -24.76 15.29 3.60
CA GLY A 84 -24.53 13.88 3.30
C GLY A 84 -23.15 13.55 2.75
N GLN A 85 -22.25 14.54 2.67
CA GLN A 85 -20.91 14.35 2.13
C GLN A 85 -19.99 13.69 3.15
N PRO A 86 -19.03 12.85 2.72
CA PRO A 86 -18.01 12.28 3.60
C PRO A 86 -17.23 13.39 4.31
N LEU A 87 -16.99 13.22 5.61
CA LEU A 87 -16.09 14.08 6.37
C LEU A 87 -14.65 13.70 6.06
N SER A 88 -13.86 14.67 5.64
CA SER A 88 -12.41 14.51 5.40
C SER A 88 -11.60 15.00 6.60
N GLY A 89 -10.39 14.47 6.78
CA GLY A 89 -9.47 14.90 7.84
C GLY A 89 -9.89 14.46 9.25
N VAL A 90 -10.80 13.48 9.37
CA VAL A 90 -11.20 12.89 10.65
C VAL A 90 -10.53 11.52 10.82
N ALA A 91 -10.09 11.23 12.04
CA ALA A 91 -9.56 9.92 12.44
C ALA A 91 -10.49 9.33 13.50
N PRO A 92 -11.58 8.63 13.10
CA PRO A 92 -12.51 8.06 14.05
C PRO A 92 -11.88 6.90 14.82
N GLY A 93 -12.07 6.88 16.14
CA GLY A 93 -11.75 5.74 16.98
C GLY A 93 -12.97 4.79 17.09
N ALA A 94 -12.73 3.48 17.10
CA ALA A 94 -13.77 2.48 17.32
C ALA A 94 -13.23 1.29 18.14
N TRP A 95 -14.09 0.71 18.97
CA TRP A 95 -13.78 -0.50 19.75
C TRP A 95 -15.06 -1.29 20.03
N LEU A 96 -14.92 -2.54 20.43
CA LEU A 96 -16.01 -3.41 20.90
C LEU A 96 -15.86 -3.69 22.38
N ASP A 97 -16.97 -3.62 23.11
CA ASP A 97 -17.06 -3.98 24.51
C ASP A 97 -17.98 -5.19 24.73
N PRO A 98 -17.77 -5.98 25.78
CA PRO A 98 -18.69 -7.06 26.14
C PRO A 98 -20.11 -6.54 26.40
N GLU A 99 -21.14 -7.34 26.06
CA GLU A 99 -22.55 -7.03 26.24
C GLU A 99 -22.89 -6.74 27.71
N THR A 100 -22.19 -7.36 28.68
CA THR A 100 -22.34 -7.13 30.10
C THR A 100 -22.13 -5.67 30.50
N ILE A 101 -21.23 -4.94 29.81
CA ILE A 101 -21.01 -3.50 30.06
C ILE A 101 -22.18 -2.68 29.52
N ALA A 102 -22.72 -3.05 28.35
CA ALA A 102 -23.89 -2.41 27.78
C ALA A 102 -25.18 -2.62 28.65
N ALA A 103 -25.33 -3.77 29.29
CA ALA A 103 -26.43 -4.07 30.21
C ALA A 103 -26.37 -3.22 31.49
N ASP A 104 -25.19 -2.94 32.03
CA ASP A 104 -24.98 -2.05 33.16
C ASP A 104 -25.36 -0.59 32.86
N GLU A 105 -25.14 -0.15 31.61
CA GLU A 105 -25.58 1.17 31.12
C GLU A 105 -27.12 1.26 31.02
N ALA A 106 -27.78 0.21 30.55
CA ALA A 106 -29.24 0.14 30.47
C ALA A 106 -29.93 0.18 31.85
N GLN A 107 -29.19 -0.14 32.94
CA GLN A 107 -29.70 -0.07 34.33
C GLN A 107 -29.40 1.31 35.00
N GLY A 108 -29.04 2.35 34.23
CA GLY A 108 -28.92 3.72 34.75
C GLY A 108 -27.60 4.02 35.44
N ARG A 109 -26.58 3.19 35.29
CA ARG A 109 -25.21 3.47 35.69
C ARG A 109 -24.43 4.06 34.48
N GLU A 110 -24.90 5.20 34.02
CA GLU A 110 -24.23 5.92 32.91
C GLU A 110 -22.81 6.33 33.27
N GLN A 111 -21.86 5.51 32.93
CA GLN A 111 -20.57 6.09 32.55
C GLN A 111 -20.77 6.78 31.20
N SER A 112 -20.81 8.11 31.18
CA SER A 112 -21.05 8.86 29.96
C SER A 112 -20.07 8.40 28.89
N CYS A 113 -20.49 8.30 27.63
CA CYS A 113 -19.62 7.98 26.48
C CYS A 113 -18.33 8.80 26.50
N LYS A 114 -18.40 10.06 26.95
CA LYS A 114 -17.23 10.95 27.15
C LYS A 114 -16.24 10.42 28.20
N SER A 115 -16.71 9.80 29.28
CA SER A 115 -15.86 9.19 30.30
C SER A 115 -15.13 7.96 29.74
N ARG A 116 -15.82 7.12 28.96
CA ARG A 116 -15.26 5.92 28.33
C ARG A 116 -14.22 6.28 27.27
N VAL A 117 -14.51 7.28 26.43
CA VAL A 117 -13.52 7.84 25.48
C VAL A 117 -12.31 8.36 26.24
N GLY A 118 -12.49 9.07 27.35
CA GLY A 118 -11.40 9.57 28.19
C GLY A 118 -10.53 8.46 28.79
N VAL A 119 -11.14 7.34 29.16
CA VAL A 119 -10.43 6.16 29.69
C VAL A 119 -9.66 5.45 28.56
N PHE A 120 -10.27 5.28 27.41
CA PHE A 120 -9.62 4.71 26.20
C PHE A 120 -8.39 5.54 25.79
N LEU A 121 -8.54 6.85 25.69
CA LEU A 121 -7.44 7.76 25.31
C LEU A 121 -6.32 7.82 26.37
N LYS A 122 -6.61 7.55 27.64
CA LYS A 122 -5.61 7.51 28.72
C LYS A 122 -4.87 6.18 28.84
N SER A 123 -5.21 5.17 28.03
CA SER A 123 -4.60 3.83 28.06
C SER A 123 -4.54 3.18 29.44
N SER A 124 -5.56 3.39 30.28
CA SER A 124 -5.56 2.86 31.63
C SER A 124 -5.81 1.35 31.63
N ILE A 125 -4.96 0.61 32.33
CA ILE A 125 -4.86 -0.87 32.33
C ILE A 125 -6.18 -1.58 32.72
N GLY A 126 -7.10 -0.87 33.37
CA GLY A 126 -8.36 -1.45 33.87
C GLY A 126 -9.56 -1.33 32.95
N ALA A 127 -9.46 -0.69 31.80
CA ALA A 127 -10.59 -0.36 30.94
C ALA A 127 -10.31 -0.64 29.47
N ARG A 128 -9.73 -1.80 29.19
CA ARG A 128 -9.48 -2.20 27.80
C ARG A 128 -10.77 -2.66 27.12
N PRO A 129 -11.02 -2.17 25.88
CA PRO A 129 -12.06 -2.74 25.06
C PRO A 129 -11.75 -4.21 24.75
N LEU A 130 -12.79 -5.00 24.52
CA LEU A 130 -12.64 -6.39 24.09
C LEU A 130 -11.86 -6.48 22.78
N LEU A 131 -12.09 -5.54 21.89
CA LEU A 131 -11.39 -5.42 20.61
C LEU A 131 -11.22 -3.94 20.26
N ASP A 132 -9.99 -3.51 20.05
CA ASP A 132 -9.67 -2.18 19.50
C ASP A 132 -9.64 -2.26 17.97
N LEU A 133 -10.59 -1.62 17.31
CA LEU A 133 -10.70 -1.60 15.85
C LEU A 133 -9.73 -0.60 15.18
N ASN A 134 -8.96 0.15 15.97
CA ASN A 134 -7.90 1.04 15.48
C ASN A 134 -6.51 0.47 15.70
N SER A 135 -6.42 -0.70 16.32
CA SER A 135 -5.12 -1.32 16.56
C SER A 135 -4.50 -1.78 15.23
N TYR A 136 -3.21 -1.66 15.16
CA TYR A 136 -2.39 -2.26 14.12
C TYR A 136 -1.38 -3.20 14.77
N PHE A 137 -0.97 -4.22 14.05
CA PHE A 137 0.07 -5.12 14.50
C PHE A 137 1.39 -4.78 13.83
N LEU A 138 2.48 -4.91 14.57
CA LEU A 138 3.81 -4.84 14.02
C LEU A 138 4.26 -6.25 13.63
N LEU A 139 4.59 -6.43 12.37
CA LEU A 139 5.26 -7.63 11.88
C LEU A 139 6.76 -7.38 11.92
N VAL A 140 7.48 -8.19 12.68
CA VAL A 140 8.92 -8.06 12.87
C VAL A 140 9.60 -9.27 12.24
N MET A 141 10.40 -9.03 11.22
CA MET A 141 11.29 -10.05 10.65
C MET A 141 12.42 -10.35 11.64
N ASN A 142 12.51 -11.57 12.10
CA ASN A 142 13.54 -11.98 13.03
C ASN A 142 14.82 -12.41 12.29
N ARG A 143 15.94 -12.43 13.00
CA ARG A 143 17.20 -12.96 12.45
C ARG A 143 17.18 -14.49 12.27
N ASP A 144 16.32 -15.15 13.00
CA ASP A 144 16.03 -16.58 12.80
C ASP A 144 14.89 -16.78 11.79
N ALA A 145 14.54 -18.05 11.56
CA ALA A 145 13.52 -18.41 10.57
C ALA A 145 12.09 -18.13 11.08
N SER A 146 11.78 -16.89 11.43
CA SER A 146 10.46 -16.53 11.93
C SER A 146 10.09 -15.05 11.71
N VAL A 147 8.79 -14.77 11.80
CA VAL A 147 8.21 -13.43 11.86
C VAL A 147 7.41 -13.31 13.16
N SER A 148 7.70 -12.30 13.97
CA SER A 148 6.93 -12.01 15.19
C SER A 148 5.81 -11.02 14.90
N VAL A 149 4.65 -11.26 15.48
CA VAL A 149 3.51 -10.35 15.48
C VAL A 149 3.43 -9.70 16.86
N VAL A 150 3.55 -8.39 16.90
CA VAL A 150 3.57 -7.62 18.14
C VAL A 150 2.36 -6.69 18.18
N ASP A 151 1.61 -6.74 19.27
CA ASP A 151 0.59 -5.75 19.55
C ASP A 151 1.23 -4.56 20.31
N PRO A 152 1.36 -3.39 19.67
CA PRO A 152 2.00 -2.23 20.28
C PRO A 152 1.15 -1.58 21.38
N SER A 153 -0.16 -1.87 21.38
CA SER A 153 -1.09 -1.33 22.39
C SER A 153 -0.98 -2.06 23.72
N VAL A 154 -0.44 -3.29 23.73
CA VAL A 154 -0.27 -4.09 24.93
C VAL A 154 1.13 -3.96 25.48
N SER A 155 1.29 -3.09 26.48
CA SER A 155 2.52 -3.01 27.28
C SER A 155 2.20 -3.37 28.73
N VAL A 156 2.63 -4.55 29.16
CA VAL A 156 2.57 -4.96 30.57
C VAL A 156 3.97 -4.92 31.15
N GLY A 157 4.21 -4.03 32.10
CA GLY A 157 5.50 -3.92 32.76
C GLY A 157 6.67 -3.50 31.85
N GLY A 158 6.38 -2.74 30.77
CA GLY A 158 7.40 -2.26 29.83
C GLY A 158 7.81 -3.29 28.75
N ILE A 159 7.16 -4.44 28.70
CA ILE A 159 7.40 -5.48 27.69
C ILE A 159 6.24 -5.44 26.70
N THR A 160 6.54 -5.23 25.42
CA THR A 160 5.56 -5.38 24.33
C THR A 160 5.15 -6.85 24.23
N SER A 161 3.85 -7.12 24.14
CA SER A 161 3.39 -8.50 24.04
C SER A 161 3.52 -9.00 22.61
N THR A 162 4.29 -10.07 22.44
CA THR A 162 4.30 -10.85 21.22
C THR A 162 2.99 -11.64 21.16
N LEU A 163 2.14 -11.29 20.19
CA LEU A 163 0.84 -11.93 20.00
C LEU A 163 0.98 -13.30 19.34
N ALA A 164 1.86 -13.39 18.35
CA ALA A 164 2.14 -14.61 17.65
C ALA A 164 3.60 -14.64 17.15
N ARG A 165 4.11 -15.85 16.96
CA ARG A 165 5.35 -16.12 16.26
C ARG A 165 5.03 -17.08 15.11
N ILE A 166 5.39 -16.67 13.91
CA ILE A 166 5.15 -17.42 12.69
C ILE A 166 6.48 -18.00 12.24
N ASP A 167 6.61 -19.31 12.37
CA ASP A 167 7.82 -20.00 11.92
C ASP A 167 7.75 -20.18 10.40
N ILE A 168 8.87 -19.90 9.73
CA ILE A 168 9.07 -20.01 8.29
C ILE A 168 10.30 -20.87 8.02
N LYS A 169 10.55 -21.24 6.76
CA LYS A 169 11.62 -22.22 6.44
C LYS A 169 13.04 -21.71 6.69
N GLN A 170 13.28 -20.43 6.42
CA GLN A 170 14.59 -19.79 6.53
C GLN A 170 14.43 -18.32 6.93
N PRO A 171 15.49 -17.67 7.44
CA PRO A 171 15.44 -16.28 7.83
C PRO A 171 14.90 -15.35 6.73
N PRO A 172 13.98 -14.45 7.08
CA PRO A 172 13.39 -13.48 6.15
C PRO A 172 14.38 -12.36 5.82
N MET A 173 14.21 -11.75 4.63
CA MET A 173 15.02 -10.60 4.22
C MET A 173 14.19 -9.37 3.89
N ASP A 174 13.10 -9.54 3.14
CA ASP A 174 12.21 -8.48 2.69
C ASP A 174 10.77 -8.96 2.63
N TRP A 175 9.82 -8.03 2.64
CA TRP A 175 8.41 -8.36 2.63
C TRP A 175 7.55 -7.29 1.96
N VAL A 176 6.39 -7.70 1.46
CA VAL A 176 5.38 -6.80 0.89
C VAL A 176 3.98 -7.33 1.19
N THR A 177 3.01 -6.42 1.36
CA THR A 177 1.59 -6.74 1.53
C THR A 177 0.75 -6.16 0.40
N PRO A 178 -0.31 -6.85 -0.05
CA PRO A 178 -1.40 -6.24 -0.82
C PRO A 178 -2.14 -5.16 -0.01
N ARG A 179 -2.92 -4.32 -0.69
CA ARG A 179 -3.70 -3.24 -0.05
C ARG A 179 -4.78 -3.75 0.90
N ASP A 180 -5.26 -4.97 0.69
CA ASP A 180 -6.24 -5.61 1.58
C ASP A 180 -5.62 -6.09 2.89
N ASN A 181 -4.29 -6.08 3.01
CA ASN A 181 -3.49 -6.54 4.15
C ASN A 181 -3.79 -7.98 4.61
N LYS A 182 -4.38 -8.83 3.76
CA LYS A 182 -4.74 -10.21 4.14
C LYS A 182 -3.60 -11.19 4.02
N ARG A 183 -2.60 -10.86 3.22
CA ARG A 183 -1.42 -11.70 3.01
C ARG A 183 -0.15 -10.88 3.15
N VAL A 184 0.90 -11.55 3.58
CA VAL A 184 2.27 -11.02 3.58
C VAL A 184 3.15 -11.95 2.77
N PHE A 185 3.84 -11.42 1.78
CA PHE A 185 4.82 -12.13 1.00
C PHE A 185 6.21 -11.83 1.56
N VAL A 186 6.94 -12.84 1.99
CA VAL A 186 8.22 -12.69 2.68
C VAL A 186 9.30 -13.44 1.93
N SER A 187 10.34 -12.76 1.49
CA SER A 187 11.49 -13.40 0.84
C SER A 187 12.36 -14.16 1.84
N MET A 188 12.78 -15.35 1.46
CA MET A 188 13.70 -16.19 2.21
C MET A 188 14.91 -16.54 1.32
N PRO A 189 15.96 -15.71 1.30
CA PRO A 189 17.09 -15.86 0.37
C PRO A 189 17.72 -17.23 0.39
N THR A 190 17.98 -17.76 1.58
CA THR A 190 18.65 -19.06 1.75
C THR A 190 17.79 -20.26 1.32
N ALA A 191 16.45 -20.10 1.37
CA ALA A 191 15.52 -21.11 0.86
C ALA A 191 15.32 -21.03 -0.66
N GLY A 192 15.61 -19.88 -1.28
CA GLY A 192 15.23 -19.63 -2.67
C GLY A 192 13.72 -19.46 -2.86
N GLU A 193 13.01 -19.09 -1.81
CA GLU A 193 11.54 -19.08 -1.78
C GLU A 193 10.99 -17.76 -1.27
N VAL A 194 9.70 -17.53 -1.56
CA VAL A 194 8.87 -16.51 -0.92
C VAL A 194 7.80 -17.22 -0.10
N ALA A 195 7.75 -16.93 1.20
CA ALA A 195 6.70 -17.40 2.10
C ALA A 195 5.44 -16.55 1.90
N VAL A 196 4.27 -17.17 2.01
CA VAL A 196 2.96 -16.53 2.01
C VAL A 196 2.35 -16.71 3.40
N ILE A 197 2.17 -15.60 4.09
CA ILE A 197 1.63 -15.56 5.45
C ILE A 197 0.21 -14.99 5.38
N ASP A 198 -0.75 -15.67 6.01
CA ASP A 198 -2.07 -15.14 6.32
C ASP A 198 -1.95 -14.18 7.50
N SER A 199 -2.28 -12.90 7.28
CA SER A 199 -2.16 -11.85 8.29
C SER A 199 -3.33 -11.81 9.28
N GLU A 200 -4.45 -12.47 8.99
CA GLU A 200 -5.59 -12.58 9.88
C GLU A 200 -5.40 -13.74 10.87
N GLN A 201 -4.87 -14.86 10.38
CA GLN A 201 -4.63 -16.07 11.20
C GLN A 201 -3.21 -16.16 11.76
N PHE A 202 -2.31 -15.27 11.32
CA PHE A 202 -0.88 -15.28 11.68
C PHE A 202 -0.21 -16.64 11.42
N LYS A 203 -0.40 -17.16 10.22
CA LYS A 203 0.11 -18.48 9.81
C LYS A 203 0.81 -18.43 8.47
N LEU A 204 1.85 -19.24 8.35
CA LEU A 204 2.39 -19.63 7.05
C LEU A 204 1.36 -20.49 6.32
N THR A 205 0.87 -20.04 5.16
CA THR A 205 -0.10 -20.77 4.35
C THR A 205 0.53 -21.47 3.17
N ASP A 206 1.56 -20.85 2.59
CA ASP A 206 2.22 -21.38 1.39
C ASP A 206 3.68 -20.92 1.28
N SER A 207 4.40 -21.47 0.32
CA SER A 207 5.76 -21.08 0.00
C SER A 207 6.03 -21.36 -1.49
N VAL A 208 6.54 -20.37 -2.20
CA VAL A 208 6.75 -20.41 -3.65
C VAL A 208 8.24 -20.33 -3.96
N VAL A 209 8.75 -21.24 -4.79
CA VAL A 209 10.11 -21.16 -5.30
C VAL A 209 10.27 -19.91 -6.14
N ALA A 210 11.15 -18.99 -5.71
CA ALA A 210 11.34 -17.67 -6.32
C ALA A 210 12.69 -17.50 -7.04
N GLY A 211 13.51 -18.56 -7.07
CA GLY A 211 14.83 -18.53 -7.69
C GLY A 211 15.96 -18.52 -6.68
N ASN A 212 17.16 -18.20 -7.14
CA ASN A 212 18.36 -18.27 -6.32
C ASN A 212 18.56 -16.94 -5.57
N ASN A 213 18.57 -17.02 -4.22
CA ASN A 213 18.82 -15.87 -3.34
C ASN A 213 17.84 -14.66 -3.56
N PRO A 214 16.51 -14.84 -3.40
CA PRO A 214 15.55 -13.75 -3.50
C PRO A 214 15.69 -12.79 -2.31
N VAL A 215 16.28 -11.64 -2.53
CA VAL A 215 16.59 -10.63 -1.50
C VAL A 215 15.58 -9.47 -1.46
N ARG A 216 14.76 -9.33 -2.50
CA ARG A 216 13.78 -8.27 -2.63
C ARG A 216 12.44 -8.83 -3.11
N VAL A 217 11.34 -8.25 -2.62
CA VAL A 217 10.01 -8.53 -3.14
C VAL A 217 9.24 -7.23 -3.37
N ALA A 218 8.50 -7.16 -4.46
CA ALA A 218 7.68 -6.02 -4.79
C ALA A 218 6.38 -6.46 -5.46
N LEU A 219 5.26 -5.81 -5.11
CA LEU A 219 3.97 -6.01 -5.76
C LEU A 219 3.77 -4.98 -6.87
N GLN A 220 3.31 -5.44 -8.00
CA GLN A 220 2.84 -4.58 -9.08
C GLN A 220 1.66 -3.72 -8.60
N PRO A 221 1.44 -2.50 -9.13
CA PRO A 221 0.38 -1.61 -8.63
C PRO A 221 -1.05 -2.17 -8.70
N ASP A 222 -1.34 -3.09 -9.63
CA ASP A 222 -2.61 -3.82 -9.72
C ASP A 222 -2.67 -5.09 -8.85
N GLU A 223 -1.57 -5.38 -8.13
CA GLU A 223 -1.39 -6.51 -7.20
C GLU A 223 -1.54 -7.91 -7.82
N ARG A 224 -1.59 -8.02 -9.14
CA ARG A 224 -1.69 -9.31 -9.83
C ARG A 224 -0.39 -10.10 -9.82
N LEU A 225 0.73 -9.40 -9.86
CA LEU A 225 2.05 -10.03 -9.94
C LEU A 225 2.94 -9.60 -8.78
N LEU A 226 3.58 -10.59 -8.18
CA LEU A 226 4.65 -10.44 -7.23
C LEU A 226 5.98 -10.64 -7.96
N TRP A 227 6.93 -9.75 -7.73
CA TRP A 227 8.25 -9.76 -8.32
C TRP A 227 9.30 -10.00 -7.25
N ALA A 228 10.14 -11.01 -7.43
CA ALA A 228 11.23 -11.34 -6.53
C ALA A 228 12.57 -11.03 -7.20
N GLY A 229 13.38 -10.18 -6.59
CA GLY A 229 14.72 -9.84 -7.04
C GLY A 229 15.75 -10.86 -6.53
N ASN A 230 16.40 -11.58 -7.43
CA ASN A 230 17.33 -12.67 -7.16
C ASN A 230 18.78 -12.19 -7.28
N ASN A 231 19.49 -12.08 -6.17
CA ASN A 231 20.91 -11.73 -6.14
C ASN A 231 21.78 -13.00 -6.23
N ALA A 232 21.72 -13.67 -7.38
CA ALA A 232 22.47 -14.90 -7.61
C ALA A 232 23.92 -14.64 -8.02
N LYS A 233 24.73 -15.69 -7.98
CA LYS A 233 26.17 -15.61 -8.33
C LYS A 233 26.41 -15.56 -9.83
N THR A 234 25.52 -16.15 -10.63
CA THR A 234 25.63 -16.17 -12.09
C THR A 234 24.63 -15.19 -12.70
N ALA A 235 24.97 -14.62 -13.85
CA ALA A 235 24.11 -13.66 -14.53
C ALA A 235 22.78 -14.28 -15.01
N GLU A 236 22.79 -15.58 -15.32
CA GLU A 236 21.60 -16.32 -15.77
C GLU A 236 20.57 -16.55 -14.65
N GLU A 237 21.06 -16.71 -13.41
CA GLU A 237 20.22 -16.95 -12.24
C GLU A 237 19.88 -15.62 -11.52
N SER A 238 20.65 -14.57 -11.76
CA SER A 238 20.41 -13.23 -11.22
C SER A 238 19.34 -12.50 -12.04
N GLY A 239 18.58 -11.62 -11.39
CA GLY A 239 17.51 -10.89 -12.05
C GLY A 239 16.21 -10.98 -11.28
N VAL A 240 15.08 -11.08 -11.97
CA VAL A 240 13.76 -11.10 -11.30
C VAL A 240 12.93 -12.31 -11.68
N THR A 241 12.24 -12.87 -10.70
CA THR A 241 11.23 -13.91 -10.88
C THR A 241 9.85 -13.32 -10.69
N VAL A 242 8.96 -13.54 -11.65
CA VAL A 242 7.59 -13.03 -11.66
C VAL A 242 6.63 -14.15 -11.28
N ILE A 243 5.81 -13.89 -10.27
CA ILE A 243 4.90 -14.85 -9.65
C ILE A 243 3.49 -14.29 -9.70
N ASP A 244 2.52 -15.09 -10.13
CA ASP A 244 1.10 -14.71 -10.05
C ASP A 244 0.61 -14.82 -8.60
N THR A 245 0.02 -13.75 -8.07
CA THR A 245 -0.35 -13.64 -6.65
C THR A 245 -1.52 -14.50 -6.24
N GLN A 246 -2.37 -14.92 -7.19
CA GLN A 246 -3.54 -15.75 -6.90
C GLN A 246 -3.20 -17.24 -6.97
N SER A 247 -2.59 -17.65 -8.08
CA SER A 247 -2.25 -19.06 -8.30
C SER A 247 -0.94 -19.47 -7.64
N LEU A 248 -0.14 -18.52 -7.18
CA LEU A 248 1.21 -18.70 -6.61
C LEU A 248 2.15 -19.44 -7.58
N LYS A 249 1.94 -19.30 -8.89
CA LYS A 249 2.77 -19.93 -9.91
C LYS A 249 3.81 -18.94 -10.43
N VAL A 250 5.02 -19.43 -10.60
CA VAL A 250 6.06 -18.71 -11.33
C VAL A 250 5.65 -18.62 -12.80
N LEU A 251 5.55 -17.41 -13.31
CA LEU A 251 5.25 -17.14 -14.71
C LEU A 251 6.53 -17.07 -15.54
N LYS A 252 7.55 -16.40 -15.02
CA LYS A 252 8.80 -16.18 -15.74
C LYS A 252 9.95 -15.83 -14.80
N HIS A 253 11.15 -16.23 -15.18
CA HIS A 253 12.41 -15.66 -14.69
C HIS A 253 13.01 -14.80 -15.79
N LEU A 254 13.47 -13.59 -15.44
CA LEU A 254 14.09 -12.62 -16.34
C LEU A 254 15.50 -12.31 -15.85
N PRO A 255 16.55 -12.73 -16.57
CA PRO A 255 17.92 -12.39 -16.21
C PRO A 255 18.18 -10.91 -16.58
N THR A 256 17.97 -10.02 -15.63
CA THR A 256 18.11 -8.57 -15.86
C THR A 256 19.55 -8.07 -15.77
N GLY A 257 20.39 -8.78 -15.03
CA GLY A 257 21.79 -8.42 -14.79
C GLY A 257 22.26 -8.89 -13.42
N ALA A 258 23.45 -8.49 -13.01
CA ALA A 258 24.07 -8.93 -11.78
C ALA A 258 23.84 -7.98 -10.59
N GLY A 259 23.86 -8.56 -9.40
CA GLY A 259 23.85 -7.88 -8.12
C GLY A 259 22.47 -7.76 -7.46
N HIS A 260 22.35 -6.84 -6.52
CA HIS A 260 21.09 -6.55 -5.84
C HIS A 260 20.12 -5.80 -6.77
N HIS A 261 18.86 -6.20 -6.74
CA HIS A 261 17.80 -5.65 -7.58
C HIS A 261 16.78 -4.91 -6.73
N GLU A 262 16.66 -3.59 -6.95
CA GLU A 262 15.51 -2.81 -6.50
C GLU A 262 14.48 -2.77 -7.61
N ILE A 263 13.20 -2.88 -7.26
CA ILE A 263 12.11 -3.03 -8.22
C ILE A 263 11.07 -1.94 -7.97
N THR A 264 10.77 -1.17 -9.00
CA THR A 264 9.67 -0.20 -8.98
C THR A 264 8.85 -0.28 -10.27
N PHE A 265 7.64 0.27 -10.25
CA PHE A 265 6.69 0.14 -11.36
C PHE A 265 6.16 1.50 -11.78
N SER A 266 5.76 1.62 -13.05
CA SER A 266 4.87 2.71 -13.46
C SER A 266 3.47 2.50 -12.91
N ASN A 267 2.77 3.59 -12.54
CA ASN A 267 1.44 3.51 -11.93
C ASN A 267 0.39 2.79 -12.80
N ASP A 268 0.59 2.80 -14.11
CA ASP A 268 -0.27 2.15 -15.08
C ASP A 268 0.03 0.65 -15.25
N SER A 269 0.95 0.11 -14.46
CA SER A 269 1.39 -1.29 -14.52
C SER A 269 1.89 -1.74 -15.90
N ARG A 270 2.43 -0.81 -16.72
CA ARG A 270 3.00 -1.16 -18.02
C ARG A 270 4.46 -1.55 -17.96
N HIS A 271 5.22 -0.90 -17.10
CA HIS A 271 6.65 -1.09 -17.00
C HIS A 271 7.10 -1.39 -15.59
N ALA A 272 7.99 -2.36 -15.47
CA ALA A 272 8.80 -2.58 -14.28
C ALA A 272 10.23 -2.07 -14.55
N PHE A 273 10.81 -1.46 -13.54
CA PHE A 273 12.15 -0.89 -13.57
C PHE A 273 12.99 -1.59 -12.50
N VAL A 274 14.05 -2.26 -12.93
CA VAL A 274 14.86 -3.12 -12.07
C VAL A 274 16.31 -2.66 -12.12
N THR A 275 16.85 -2.29 -10.96
CA THR A 275 18.29 -1.98 -10.87
C THR A 275 19.11 -3.26 -10.90
N ASN A 276 20.26 -3.22 -11.54
CA ASN A 276 21.27 -4.26 -11.52
C ASN A 276 22.53 -3.66 -10.95
N ARG A 277 22.68 -3.79 -9.63
CA ARG A 277 23.70 -3.04 -8.87
C ARG A 277 25.11 -3.26 -9.40
N ASP A 278 25.49 -4.50 -9.62
CA ASP A 278 26.88 -4.83 -9.96
C ASP A 278 27.21 -4.56 -11.45
N ASP A 279 26.18 -4.50 -12.30
CA ASP A 279 26.31 -4.11 -13.73
C ASP A 279 26.19 -2.60 -13.96
N GLY A 280 25.76 -1.84 -12.95
CA GLY A 280 25.56 -0.39 -13.07
C GLY A 280 24.45 -0.02 -14.05
N THR A 281 23.38 -0.81 -14.14
CA THR A 281 22.31 -0.65 -15.12
C THR A 281 20.92 -0.66 -14.49
N LEU A 282 19.94 -0.14 -15.23
CA LEU A 282 18.52 -0.25 -15.00
C LEU A 282 17.89 -1.02 -16.17
N SER A 283 17.28 -2.15 -15.90
CA SER A 283 16.48 -2.88 -16.87
C SER A 283 15.03 -2.42 -16.83
N ILE A 284 14.46 -2.14 -18.00
CA ILE A 284 13.06 -1.76 -18.18
C ILE A 284 12.35 -2.94 -18.82
N ILE A 285 11.33 -3.42 -18.16
CA ILE A 285 10.57 -4.63 -18.53
C ILE A 285 9.16 -4.22 -18.92
N ASP A 286 8.72 -4.64 -20.10
CA ASP A 286 7.32 -4.59 -20.49
C ASP A 286 6.56 -5.69 -19.74
N ILE A 287 5.60 -5.29 -18.89
CA ILE A 287 4.89 -6.20 -18.00
C ILE A 287 3.94 -7.12 -18.76
N ALA A 288 3.32 -6.62 -19.82
CA ALA A 288 2.33 -7.41 -20.58
C ALA A 288 2.97 -8.61 -21.28
N SER A 289 4.18 -8.43 -21.81
CA SER A 289 4.93 -9.49 -22.50
C SER A 289 5.95 -10.21 -21.61
N LEU A 290 6.23 -9.67 -20.42
CA LEU A 290 7.31 -10.09 -19.53
C LEU A 290 8.65 -10.19 -20.30
N THR A 291 9.02 -9.13 -21.00
CA THR A 291 10.28 -9.04 -21.75
C THR A 291 11.05 -7.79 -21.38
N ILE A 292 12.39 -7.88 -21.36
CA ILE A 292 13.25 -6.72 -21.18
C ILE A 292 13.17 -5.89 -22.47
N SER A 293 12.53 -4.72 -22.38
CA SER A 293 12.38 -3.80 -23.50
C SER A 293 13.60 -2.91 -23.71
N LYS A 294 14.30 -2.58 -22.60
CA LYS A 294 15.47 -1.70 -22.65
C LYS A 294 16.36 -1.90 -21.43
N GLN A 295 17.64 -1.60 -21.58
CA GLN A 295 18.60 -1.51 -20.49
C GLN A 295 19.37 -0.20 -20.59
N LEU A 296 19.49 0.52 -19.48
CA LEU A 296 20.11 1.84 -19.40
C LEU A 296 21.25 1.83 -18.39
N LYS A 297 22.34 2.51 -18.71
CA LYS A 297 23.38 2.84 -17.73
C LYS A 297 22.88 3.91 -16.78
N THR A 298 23.06 3.70 -15.46
CA THR A 298 22.54 4.62 -14.42
C THR A 298 23.60 5.04 -13.39
N GLY A 299 24.78 4.49 -13.46
CA GLY A 299 25.89 4.74 -12.54
C GLY A 299 26.73 3.50 -12.35
N SER A 300 27.62 3.50 -11.36
CA SER A 300 28.47 2.33 -11.07
C SER A 300 27.78 1.32 -10.13
N HIS A 301 26.95 1.81 -9.19
CA HIS A 301 26.28 0.98 -8.19
C HIS A 301 24.86 1.52 -7.88
N PRO A 302 23.87 1.31 -8.78
CA PRO A 302 22.50 1.70 -8.51
C PRO A 302 21.93 0.89 -7.34
N LEU A 303 21.56 1.60 -6.25
CA LEU A 303 21.09 0.98 -5.01
C LEU A 303 19.58 1.03 -4.85
N SER A 304 18.92 2.04 -5.42
CA SER A 304 17.50 2.23 -5.22
C SER A 304 16.85 2.81 -6.46
N ALA A 305 15.60 2.46 -6.68
CA ALA A 305 14.75 3.03 -7.72
C ALA A 305 13.38 3.36 -7.16
N ALA A 306 12.86 4.55 -7.49
CA ALA A 306 11.53 4.97 -7.11
C ALA A 306 10.83 5.68 -8.26
N TYR A 307 9.55 5.36 -8.49
CA TYR A 307 8.72 5.99 -9.51
C TYR A 307 7.92 7.15 -8.90
N SER A 308 7.92 8.28 -9.58
CA SER A 308 7.09 9.44 -9.25
C SER A 308 5.99 9.62 -10.28
N SER A 309 4.74 9.53 -9.83
CA SER A 309 3.54 9.78 -10.66
C SER A 309 3.43 11.25 -11.09
N LEU A 310 3.88 12.19 -10.26
CA LEU A 310 3.85 13.61 -10.56
C LEU A 310 4.79 13.99 -11.71
N SER A 311 6.02 13.48 -11.70
CA SER A 311 6.99 13.75 -12.76
C SER A 311 6.97 12.72 -13.90
N GLN A 312 6.22 11.63 -13.75
CA GLN A 312 6.21 10.48 -14.65
C GLN A 312 7.62 10.00 -15.00
N ALA A 313 8.40 9.82 -13.95
CA ALA A 313 9.80 9.45 -14.09
C ALA A 313 10.24 8.49 -12.98
N VAL A 314 11.22 7.67 -13.29
CA VAL A 314 11.93 6.84 -12.33
C VAL A 314 13.22 7.54 -11.91
N TYR A 315 13.46 7.58 -10.63
CA TYR A 315 14.68 8.11 -10.03
C TYR A 315 15.50 6.93 -9.54
N VAL A 316 16.73 6.84 -10.00
CA VAL A 316 17.67 5.78 -9.62
C VAL A 316 18.84 6.41 -8.88
N SER A 317 19.01 6.08 -7.60
CA SER A 317 20.15 6.55 -6.81
C SER A 317 21.34 5.63 -6.96
N ASP A 318 22.52 6.20 -7.16
CA ASP A 318 23.78 5.49 -7.18
C ASP A 318 24.52 5.68 -5.85
N GLY A 319 24.85 4.55 -5.20
CA GLY A 319 25.48 4.56 -3.89
C GLY A 319 26.95 4.92 -3.89
N GLN A 320 27.62 4.79 -5.00
CA GLN A 320 29.06 5.06 -5.13
C GLN A 320 29.32 6.38 -5.83
N ASP A 321 28.64 6.66 -6.94
CA ASP A 321 28.90 7.85 -7.77
C ASP A 321 28.28 9.12 -7.19
N GLY A 322 27.37 9.01 -6.23
CA GLY A 322 26.63 10.14 -5.68
C GLY A 322 25.72 10.80 -6.72
N THR A 323 25.13 10.02 -7.60
CA THR A 323 24.25 10.51 -8.65
C THR A 323 22.83 9.99 -8.50
N VAL A 324 21.85 10.78 -9.01
CA VAL A 324 20.48 10.32 -9.24
C VAL A 324 20.20 10.42 -10.73
N THR A 325 20.01 9.28 -11.37
CA THR A 325 19.60 9.20 -12.77
C THR A 325 18.09 9.26 -12.85
N VAL A 326 17.57 10.22 -13.63
CA VAL A 326 16.14 10.42 -13.86
C VAL A 326 15.79 9.85 -15.23
N VAL A 327 14.91 8.85 -15.25
CA VAL A 327 14.46 8.16 -16.47
C VAL A 327 12.99 8.50 -16.72
N ASP A 328 12.72 9.00 -17.91
CA ASP A 328 11.34 9.29 -18.35
C ASP A 328 10.57 8.00 -18.63
N SER A 329 9.38 7.85 -18.04
CA SER A 329 8.61 6.61 -18.15
C SER A 329 7.90 6.42 -19.48
N ALA A 330 7.69 7.48 -20.25
CA ALA A 330 7.04 7.40 -21.56
C ALA A 330 8.05 7.12 -22.68
N SER A 331 9.17 7.86 -22.70
CA SER A 331 10.22 7.68 -23.73
C SER A 331 11.20 6.57 -23.38
N LEU A 332 11.20 6.10 -22.13
CA LEU A 332 12.13 5.11 -21.58
C LEU A 332 13.60 5.54 -21.82
N ALA A 333 13.90 6.83 -21.64
CA ALA A 333 15.20 7.41 -21.83
C ALA A 333 15.67 8.21 -20.61
N VAL A 334 16.97 8.31 -20.44
CA VAL A 334 17.55 9.17 -19.41
C VAL A 334 17.19 10.63 -19.71
N ARG A 335 16.42 11.27 -18.83
CA ARG A 335 16.04 12.69 -18.92
C ARG A 335 17.17 13.60 -18.44
N ARG A 336 17.80 13.22 -17.33
CA ARG A 336 18.94 13.95 -16.73
C ARG A 336 19.64 13.09 -15.68
N VAL A 337 20.84 13.50 -15.31
CA VAL A 337 21.59 12.98 -14.16
C VAL A 337 21.84 14.13 -13.19
N ILE A 338 21.42 13.96 -11.95
CA ILE A 338 21.65 14.91 -10.87
C ILE A 338 22.89 14.44 -10.11
N LYS A 339 23.87 15.30 -9.96
CA LYS A 339 25.11 15.01 -9.22
C LYS A 339 25.01 15.60 -7.81
N LEU A 340 25.28 14.79 -6.82
CA LEU A 340 25.36 15.16 -5.41
C LEU A 340 26.80 14.98 -4.91
N LYS A 341 27.11 15.47 -3.71
CA LYS A 341 28.50 15.51 -3.23
C LYS A 341 29.03 14.16 -2.72
N GLN A 342 28.12 13.23 -2.38
CA GLN A 342 28.50 11.93 -1.78
C GLN A 342 27.55 10.83 -2.26
N GLY A 343 27.95 9.58 -2.04
CA GLY A 343 27.14 8.42 -2.33
C GLY A 343 25.77 8.46 -1.59
N LEU A 344 24.76 7.88 -2.20
CA LEU A 344 23.38 7.92 -1.75
C LEU A 344 22.95 6.57 -1.18
N GLY A 345 22.10 6.61 -0.16
CA GLY A 345 21.40 5.46 0.36
C GLY A 345 20.11 5.15 -0.41
N PRO A 346 19.33 4.20 0.10
CA PRO A 346 17.98 3.90 -0.41
C PRO A 346 17.10 5.15 -0.42
N MET A 347 16.23 5.21 -1.41
CA MET A 347 15.38 6.37 -1.69
C MET A 347 13.93 5.91 -1.88
N GLY A 348 12.99 6.74 -1.44
CA GLY A 348 11.56 6.56 -1.68
C GLY A 348 10.87 7.91 -1.82
N PHE A 349 9.64 7.91 -2.32
CA PHE A 349 8.77 9.08 -2.31
C PHE A 349 7.77 8.94 -1.17
N GLY A 350 7.60 10.02 -0.39
CA GLY A 350 6.47 10.11 0.54
C GLY A 350 5.16 10.26 -0.23
N ALA A 351 4.06 9.84 0.37
CA ALA A 351 2.73 10.21 -0.08
C ALA A 351 2.48 11.66 0.39
N ASP A 352 2.20 12.56 -0.54
CA ASP A 352 1.73 13.91 -0.25
C ASP A 352 0.20 13.92 -0.19
#